data_e7792fac70c5f15f081567a6b30f4bbb
#
_entry.id   e7792fac70c5f15f081567a6b30f4bbb
#
_cell.length_a   1.000
_cell.length_b   1.000
_cell.length_c   1.000
_cell.angle_alpha   90.00
_cell.angle_beta   90.00
_cell.angle_gamma   90.00
#
_symmetry.space_group_name_H-M   'P 1'
#
loop_
_entity.id
_entity.type
_entity.pdbx_description
1 polymer ?
#
loop_
_entity_poly.entity_id
_entity_poly.type
_entity_poly.pdbx_seq_one_letter_code
_entity_poly.pdbx_strand_id
1 'polypeptide(L)'
;MPIPEHNLNPPFNIVRLSHTELRVTDLAWSRGYYVDTLGLQVTYEDKEVIYLRAMEERGHHCLILRHAPVGEVGVLGFKVWSEEDLDKAEHWFKARDLPTEWVERPYMGRVLKTRDPWGVPLEFYAKMDRLEPIHQKYKLYNGVKPLRIDHFNLFSPNVDNSIKFYGELGFRVTEYTEDAETGRAWAAWMH
;
A
#
# COMPACT_ATOMS: atom_id res chain seq x y z
N MET A 1 -11.86 15.61 -18.73
CA MET A 1 -12.08 14.14 -18.92
C MET A 1 -13.41 13.76 -18.29
N PRO A 2 -14.27 12.98 -18.94
CA PRO A 2 -15.42 12.42 -18.24
C PRO A 2 -14.91 11.45 -17.18
N ILE A 3 -15.37 11.62 -15.92
CA ILE A 3 -15.06 10.69 -14.83
C ILE A 3 -15.58 9.31 -15.23
N PRO A 4 -14.76 8.25 -15.17
CA PRO A 4 -15.25 6.90 -15.45
C PRO A 4 -16.35 6.51 -14.47
N GLU A 5 -17.33 5.74 -14.95
CA GLU A 5 -18.30 5.12 -14.05
C GLU A 5 -17.59 4.22 -13.04
N HIS A 6 -18.08 4.23 -11.80
CA HIS A 6 -17.54 3.40 -10.75
C HIS A 6 -17.83 1.91 -11.06
N ASN A 7 -16.77 1.09 -11.10
CA ASN A 7 -16.91 -0.35 -11.24
C ASN A 7 -17.40 -0.98 -9.94
N LEU A 8 -18.69 -1.28 -9.87
CA LEU A 8 -19.31 -1.92 -8.70
C LEU A 8 -19.07 -3.43 -8.62
N ASN A 9 -18.49 -4.03 -9.67
CA ASN A 9 -18.19 -5.46 -9.75
C ASN A 9 -16.72 -5.68 -10.12
N PRO A 10 -15.79 -5.30 -9.24
CA PRO A 10 -14.37 -5.47 -9.51
C PRO A 10 -14.01 -6.96 -9.63
N PRO A 11 -12.93 -7.30 -10.33
CA PRO A 11 -12.52 -8.69 -10.55
C PRO A 11 -12.17 -9.44 -9.26
N PHE A 12 -11.76 -8.72 -8.23
CA PHE A 12 -11.53 -9.21 -6.86
C PHE A 12 -11.68 -8.05 -5.87
N ASN A 13 -11.89 -8.36 -4.59
CA ASN A 13 -12.28 -7.37 -3.61
C ASN A 13 -11.07 -6.81 -2.83
N ILE A 14 -10.59 -5.64 -3.21
CA ILE A 14 -9.63 -4.86 -2.41
C ILE A 14 -10.42 -4.17 -1.30
N VAL A 15 -10.05 -4.40 -0.03
CA VAL A 15 -10.80 -3.88 1.12
C VAL A 15 -10.12 -2.71 1.81
N ARG A 16 -8.81 -2.54 1.62
CA ARG A 16 -8.07 -1.38 2.14
C ARG A 16 -6.64 -1.28 1.61
N LEU A 17 -6.15 -0.07 1.58
CA LEU A 17 -4.74 0.23 1.66
C LEU A 17 -4.20 -0.29 3.00
N SER A 18 -3.07 -0.96 3.02
CA SER A 18 -2.62 -1.67 4.21
C SER A 18 -1.23 -1.32 4.68
N HIS A 19 -0.24 -1.47 3.82
CA HIS A 19 1.15 -1.26 4.22
C HIS A 19 2.01 -0.82 3.05
N THR A 20 3.21 -0.32 3.37
CA THR A 20 4.26 -0.09 2.38
C THR A 20 5.60 -0.61 2.90
N GLU A 21 6.48 -1.05 2.00
CA GLU A 21 7.89 -1.27 2.28
C GLU A 21 8.69 -0.11 1.68
N LEU A 22 9.48 0.54 2.51
CA LEU A 22 10.48 1.50 2.09
C LEU A 22 11.86 0.87 2.24
N ARG A 23 12.63 0.88 1.16
CA ARG A 23 14.04 0.55 1.20
C ARG A 23 14.81 1.79 1.57
N VAL A 24 15.63 1.71 2.60
CA VAL A 24 16.33 2.84 3.19
C VAL A 24 17.82 2.57 3.29
N THR A 25 18.64 3.58 3.05
CA THR A 25 20.09 3.45 3.08
C THR A 25 20.68 3.52 4.49
N ASP A 26 19.93 4.12 5.43
CA ASP A 26 20.29 4.20 6.85
C ASP A 26 19.08 3.81 7.69
N LEU A 27 19.11 2.58 8.20
CA LEU A 27 18.01 2.03 8.99
C LEU A 27 17.91 2.70 10.37
N ALA A 28 19.04 3.06 10.99
CA ALA A 28 19.06 3.70 12.30
C ALA A 28 18.50 5.13 12.24
N TRP A 29 18.89 5.89 11.24
CA TRP A 29 18.34 7.23 11.01
C TRP A 29 16.83 7.17 10.73
N SER A 30 16.43 6.25 9.84
CA SER A 30 15.01 6.05 9.49
C SER A 30 14.19 5.65 10.73
N ARG A 31 14.72 4.76 11.58
CA ARG A 31 14.09 4.39 12.83
C ARG A 31 13.85 5.62 13.71
N GLY A 32 14.87 6.46 13.91
CA GLY A 32 14.75 7.70 14.68
C GLY A 32 13.63 8.60 14.17
N TYR A 33 13.53 8.75 12.85
CA TYR A 33 12.46 9.55 12.25
C TYR A 33 11.06 8.92 12.44
N TYR A 34 10.88 7.66 12.07
CA TYR A 34 9.56 7.01 12.09
C TYR A 34 9.08 6.65 13.50
N VAL A 35 9.99 6.28 14.41
CA VAL A 35 9.65 5.88 15.78
C VAL A 35 9.69 7.07 16.73
N ASP A 36 10.80 7.80 16.79
CA ASP A 36 10.99 8.81 17.83
C ASP A 36 10.28 10.13 17.46
N THR A 37 10.27 10.50 16.17
CA THR A 37 9.62 11.75 15.73
C THR A 37 8.16 11.52 15.36
N LEU A 38 7.85 10.56 14.50
CA LEU A 38 6.47 10.30 14.09
C LEU A 38 5.68 9.50 15.12
N GLY A 39 6.32 8.64 15.90
CA GLY A 39 5.67 7.88 16.96
C GLY A 39 5.03 6.58 16.51
N LEU A 40 5.47 6.00 15.39
CA LEU A 40 5.07 4.65 15.01
C LEU A 40 5.63 3.62 16.01
N GLN A 41 4.88 2.55 16.24
CA GLN A 41 5.26 1.52 17.18
C GLN A 41 6.02 0.40 16.49
N VAL A 42 7.20 0.05 17.02
CA VAL A 42 7.97 -1.12 16.57
C VAL A 42 7.22 -2.39 16.96
N THR A 43 7.01 -3.26 15.98
CA THR A 43 6.42 -4.59 16.20
C THR A 43 7.44 -5.71 16.05
N TYR A 44 8.48 -5.46 15.26
CA TYR A 44 9.66 -6.29 15.14
C TYR A 44 10.81 -5.45 14.59
N GLU A 45 12.04 -5.73 15.03
CA GLU A 45 13.24 -5.15 14.42
C GLU A 45 14.43 -6.10 14.52
N ASP A 46 15.27 -6.06 13.49
CA ASP A 46 16.60 -6.64 13.46
C ASP A 46 17.56 -5.72 12.68
N LYS A 47 18.76 -6.19 12.35
CA LYS A 47 19.78 -5.38 11.65
C LYS A 47 19.44 -5.06 10.19
N GLU A 48 18.47 -5.74 9.57
CA GLU A 48 18.11 -5.62 8.17
C GLU A 48 16.72 -5.01 7.95
N VAL A 49 15.82 -5.12 8.96
CA VAL A 49 14.42 -4.71 8.78
C VAL A 49 13.77 -4.25 10.08
N ILE A 50 12.89 -3.27 9.97
CA ILE A 50 12.01 -2.80 11.05
C ILE A 50 10.57 -2.84 10.57
N TYR A 51 9.69 -3.49 11.32
CA TYR A 51 8.25 -3.49 11.11
C TYR A 51 7.61 -2.50 12.08
N LEU A 52 6.79 -1.62 11.55
CA LEU A 52 6.16 -0.53 12.30
C LEU A 52 4.65 -0.53 12.09
N ARG A 53 3.92 -0.14 13.14
CA ARG A 53 2.48 0.10 13.02
C ARG A 53 2.07 1.46 13.56
N ALA A 54 1.00 2.00 13.01
CA ALA A 54 0.34 3.21 13.47
C ALA A 54 -0.69 2.89 14.59
N MET A 55 -1.25 3.92 15.21
CA MET A 55 -2.06 3.79 16.44
C MET A 55 -3.35 2.96 16.26
N GLU A 56 -4.04 3.12 15.15
CA GLU A 56 -5.29 2.41 14.87
C GLU A 56 -5.08 1.04 14.22
N GLU A 57 -3.84 0.74 13.81
CA GLU A 57 -3.57 -0.51 13.11
C GLU A 57 -3.65 -1.69 14.06
N ARG A 58 -4.48 -2.68 13.69
CA ARG A 58 -4.58 -3.97 14.38
C ARG A 58 -3.80 -5.07 13.66
N GLY A 59 -3.40 -4.85 12.43
CA GLY A 59 -2.44 -5.69 11.72
C GLY A 59 -1.05 -5.54 12.31
N HIS A 60 -0.20 -6.54 12.08
CA HIS A 60 1.16 -6.57 12.63
C HIS A 60 1.95 -5.30 12.24
N HIS A 61 1.80 -4.85 10.99
CA HIS A 61 2.52 -3.66 10.51
C HIS A 61 1.75 -2.91 9.42
N CYS A 62 2.08 -1.64 9.26
CA CYS A 62 1.67 -0.80 8.14
C CYS A 62 2.85 -0.16 7.40
N LEU A 63 4.05 -0.20 8.00
CA LEU A 63 5.28 0.27 7.38
C LEU A 63 6.40 -0.73 7.65
N ILE A 64 7.13 -1.06 6.59
CA ILE A 64 8.34 -1.88 6.65
C ILE A 64 9.50 -1.00 6.21
N LEU A 65 10.51 -0.86 7.05
CA LEU A 65 11.79 -0.24 6.68
C LEU A 65 12.80 -1.36 6.45
N ARG A 66 13.35 -1.44 5.26
CA ARG A 66 14.36 -2.45 4.92
C ARG A 66 15.64 -1.79 4.48
N HIS A 67 16.77 -2.23 5.04
CA HIS A 67 18.07 -1.76 4.60
C HIS A 67 18.33 -2.11 3.14
N ALA A 68 18.82 -1.14 2.37
CA ALA A 68 19.20 -1.32 0.97
C ALA A 68 20.24 -0.27 0.55
N PRO A 69 21.05 -0.54 -0.47
CA PRO A 69 22.08 0.41 -0.92
C PRO A 69 21.50 1.67 -1.59
N VAL A 70 20.23 1.62 -2.02
CA VAL A 70 19.50 2.73 -2.67
C VAL A 70 18.12 2.85 -2.06
N GLY A 71 17.70 4.10 -1.81
CA GLY A 71 16.35 4.40 -1.31
C GLY A 71 15.30 4.23 -2.42
N GLU A 72 14.27 3.43 -2.16
CA GLU A 72 13.15 3.22 -3.09
C GLU A 72 11.91 2.70 -2.39
N VAL A 73 10.77 2.76 -3.06
CA VAL A 73 9.56 2.06 -2.63
C VAL A 73 9.69 0.58 -3.01
N GLY A 74 9.71 -0.29 -2.01
CA GLY A 74 9.79 -1.73 -2.20
C GLY A 74 8.46 -2.33 -2.64
N VAL A 75 7.37 -1.91 -2.02
CA VAL A 75 6.02 -2.39 -2.32
C VAL A 75 4.94 -1.46 -1.76
N LEU A 76 3.79 -1.44 -2.44
CA LEU A 76 2.53 -0.89 -1.96
C LEU A 76 1.56 -2.04 -1.71
N GLY A 77 1.15 -2.21 -0.46
CA GLY A 77 0.40 -3.37 0.00
C GLY A 77 -1.08 -3.09 0.17
N PHE A 78 -1.90 -3.97 -0.40
CA PHE A 78 -3.36 -3.94 -0.31
C PHE A 78 -3.90 -5.21 0.34
N LYS A 79 -4.86 -5.03 1.22
CA LYS A 79 -5.61 -6.17 1.76
C LYS A 79 -6.77 -6.49 0.83
N VAL A 80 -6.93 -7.77 0.49
CA VAL A 80 -8.12 -8.30 -0.17
C VAL A 80 -9.06 -8.97 0.84
N TRP A 81 -10.29 -9.23 0.43
CA TRP A 81 -11.30 -9.81 1.31
C TRP A 81 -11.01 -11.25 1.72
N SER A 82 -10.54 -12.08 0.79
CA SER A 82 -10.37 -13.53 0.99
C SER A 82 -9.15 -14.09 0.27
N GLU A 83 -8.77 -15.32 0.60
CA GLU A 83 -7.75 -16.08 -0.14
C GLU A 83 -8.17 -16.33 -1.61
N GLU A 84 -9.47 -16.52 -1.85
CA GLU A 84 -10.01 -16.66 -3.21
C GLU A 84 -9.82 -15.39 -4.03
N ASP A 85 -9.92 -14.21 -3.40
CA ASP A 85 -9.65 -12.94 -4.10
C ASP A 85 -8.17 -12.82 -4.52
N LEU A 86 -7.24 -13.47 -3.82
CA LEU A 86 -5.84 -13.54 -4.25
C LEU A 86 -5.70 -14.38 -5.54
N ASP A 87 -6.40 -15.50 -5.63
CA ASP A 87 -6.39 -16.34 -6.85
C ASP A 87 -7.03 -15.60 -8.02
N LYS A 88 -8.12 -14.87 -7.78
CA LYS A 88 -8.75 -13.99 -8.78
C LYS A 88 -7.81 -12.86 -9.21
N ALA A 89 -7.09 -12.26 -8.26
CA ALA A 89 -6.11 -11.23 -8.55
C ALA A 89 -4.99 -11.77 -9.46
N GLU A 90 -4.41 -12.92 -9.12
CA GLU A 90 -3.38 -13.54 -9.95
C GLU A 90 -3.88 -13.76 -11.38
N HIS A 91 -5.08 -14.34 -11.53
CA HIS A 91 -5.68 -14.58 -12.84
C HIS A 91 -5.88 -13.28 -13.63
N TRP A 92 -6.38 -12.24 -12.97
CA TRP A 92 -6.64 -10.93 -13.59
C TRP A 92 -5.36 -10.24 -14.08
N PHE A 93 -4.27 -10.28 -13.30
CA PHE A 93 -2.98 -9.70 -13.67
C PHE A 93 -2.33 -10.51 -14.80
N LYS A 94 -2.33 -11.84 -14.72
CA LYS A 94 -1.82 -12.73 -15.79
C LYS A 94 -2.53 -12.53 -17.11
N ALA A 95 -3.84 -12.36 -17.10
CA ALA A 95 -4.63 -12.11 -18.32
C ALA A 95 -4.28 -10.77 -19.00
N ARG A 96 -3.50 -9.91 -18.35
CA ARG A 96 -2.99 -8.62 -18.86
C ARG A 96 -1.48 -8.61 -19.10
N ASP A 97 -0.86 -9.79 -19.11
CA ASP A 97 0.59 -9.97 -19.27
C ASP A 97 1.41 -9.23 -18.19
N LEU A 98 0.80 -8.98 -17.02
CA LEU A 98 1.49 -8.38 -15.88
C LEU A 98 2.15 -9.47 -15.03
N PRO A 99 3.38 -9.23 -14.50
CA PRO A 99 4.10 -10.24 -13.75
C PRO A 99 3.38 -10.58 -12.44
N THR A 100 3.37 -11.84 -12.05
CA THR A 100 2.85 -12.30 -10.76
C THR A 100 3.85 -13.24 -10.10
N GLU A 101 4.00 -13.11 -8.79
CA GLU A 101 4.88 -13.93 -7.98
C GLU A 101 4.20 -14.22 -6.64
N TRP A 102 4.10 -15.50 -6.27
CA TRP A 102 3.70 -15.89 -4.93
C TRP A 102 4.89 -15.86 -3.99
N VAL A 103 4.73 -15.18 -2.86
CA VAL A 103 5.75 -15.12 -1.81
C VAL A 103 5.13 -15.37 -0.44
N GLU A 104 5.95 -15.89 0.46
CA GLU A 104 5.65 -15.97 1.88
C GLU A 104 6.24 -14.75 2.58
N ARG A 105 5.45 -14.07 3.40
CA ARG A 105 5.90 -12.91 4.17
C ARG A 105 5.76 -13.20 5.67
N PRO A 106 6.74 -12.81 6.49
CA PRO A 106 6.58 -12.87 7.94
C PRO A 106 5.31 -12.15 8.40
N TYR A 107 4.58 -12.77 9.34
CA TYR A 107 3.34 -12.23 9.93
C TYR A 107 2.15 -12.10 8.95
N MET A 108 2.32 -12.56 7.73
CA MET A 108 1.29 -12.59 6.70
C MET A 108 1.19 -14.00 6.14
N GLY A 109 0.05 -14.39 5.63
CA GLY A 109 -0.08 -15.62 4.88
C GLY A 109 0.62 -15.53 3.51
N ARG A 110 0.12 -16.28 2.55
CA ARG A 110 0.60 -16.14 1.18
C ARG A 110 0.26 -14.77 0.63
N VAL A 111 1.15 -14.24 -0.16
CA VAL A 111 1.11 -12.90 -0.70
C VAL A 111 1.34 -12.95 -2.20
N LEU A 112 0.53 -12.25 -2.95
CA LEU A 112 0.70 -12.06 -4.39
C LEU A 112 1.42 -10.75 -4.64
N LYS A 113 2.63 -10.83 -5.21
CA LYS A 113 3.36 -9.66 -5.73
C LYS A 113 3.09 -9.49 -7.21
N THR A 114 2.97 -8.26 -7.63
CA THR A 114 2.78 -7.87 -9.02
C THR A 114 3.28 -6.45 -9.26
N ARG A 115 3.02 -5.92 -10.44
CA ARG A 115 3.25 -4.51 -10.79
C ARG A 115 2.07 -3.98 -11.57
N ASP A 116 1.85 -2.68 -11.46
CA ASP A 116 0.97 -2.01 -12.40
C ASP A 116 1.65 -1.88 -13.79
N PRO A 117 0.94 -1.43 -14.83
CA PRO A 117 1.50 -1.29 -16.19
C PRO A 117 2.70 -0.32 -16.28
N TRP A 118 2.91 0.52 -15.29
CA TRP A 118 4.01 1.50 -15.24
C TRP A 118 5.15 1.08 -14.31
N GLY A 119 5.05 -0.14 -13.77
CA GLY A 119 6.11 -0.74 -12.97
C GLY A 119 6.01 -0.47 -11.46
N VAL A 120 4.94 0.16 -10.98
CA VAL A 120 4.72 0.36 -9.54
C VAL A 120 4.57 -1.00 -8.85
N PRO A 121 5.40 -1.32 -7.83
CA PRO A 121 5.34 -2.61 -7.16
C PRO A 121 4.11 -2.69 -6.25
N LEU A 122 3.26 -3.67 -6.51
CA LEU A 122 2.03 -3.94 -5.75
C LEU A 122 2.13 -5.27 -5.01
N GLU A 123 1.48 -5.36 -3.86
CA GLU A 123 1.39 -6.58 -3.07
C GLU A 123 -0.04 -6.75 -2.54
N PHE A 124 -0.58 -7.95 -2.68
CA PHE A 124 -1.92 -8.28 -2.20
C PHE A 124 -1.85 -9.43 -1.20
N TYR A 125 -2.61 -9.31 -0.11
CA TYR A 125 -2.70 -10.34 0.93
C TYR A 125 -4.12 -10.42 1.52
N ALA A 126 -4.50 -11.58 2.04
CA ALA A 126 -5.78 -11.76 2.71
C ALA A 126 -5.67 -11.73 4.23
N LYS A 127 -4.60 -12.27 4.80
CA LYS A 127 -4.40 -12.42 6.24
C LYS A 127 -3.11 -11.78 6.70
N MET A 128 -3.15 -11.18 7.88
CA MET A 128 -2.00 -10.65 8.61
C MET A 128 -2.24 -10.88 10.09
N ASP A 129 -1.18 -11.22 10.82
CA ASP A 129 -1.23 -11.38 12.28
C ASP A 129 -1.79 -10.13 12.92
N ARG A 130 -2.60 -10.30 13.95
CA ARG A 130 -3.23 -9.20 14.66
C ARG A 130 -2.60 -8.99 16.02
N LEU A 131 -2.36 -7.74 16.33
CA LEU A 131 -1.84 -7.32 17.63
C LEU A 131 -2.93 -6.63 18.44
N GLU A 132 -2.71 -6.57 19.75
CA GLU A 132 -3.61 -5.83 20.63
C GLU A 132 -3.73 -4.34 20.22
N PRO A 133 -4.93 -3.75 20.32
CA PRO A 133 -5.09 -2.31 20.14
C PRO A 133 -4.21 -1.54 21.12
N ILE A 134 -3.62 -0.46 20.65
CA ILE A 134 -2.83 0.45 21.49
C ILE A 134 -3.62 1.69 21.95
N HIS A 135 -4.87 1.84 21.51
CA HIS A 135 -5.76 2.88 22.01
C HIS A 135 -5.83 2.86 23.54
N GLN A 136 -5.75 4.02 24.15
CA GLN A 136 -5.72 4.22 25.61
C GLN A 136 -4.48 3.66 26.32
N LYS A 137 -3.52 3.09 25.61
CA LYS A 137 -2.22 2.70 26.16
C LYS A 137 -1.26 3.91 26.12
N TYR A 138 -1.60 4.98 26.79
CA TYR A 138 -0.92 6.30 26.72
C TYR A 138 0.58 6.26 26.95
N LYS A 139 1.08 5.26 27.67
CA LYS A 139 2.52 5.05 27.90
C LYS A 139 3.30 4.70 26.63
N LEU A 140 2.60 4.22 25.58
CA LEU A 140 3.19 3.89 24.29
C LEU A 140 3.16 5.08 23.32
N TYR A 141 2.50 6.18 23.69
CA TYR A 141 2.34 7.31 22.80
C TYR A 141 3.58 8.19 22.81
N ASN A 142 4.12 8.38 21.61
CA ASN A 142 5.28 9.22 21.38
C ASN A 142 5.10 10.01 20.07
N GLY A 143 5.82 11.11 19.90
CA GLY A 143 5.84 11.88 18.66
C GLY A 143 4.47 12.38 18.18
N VAL A 144 4.30 12.41 16.87
CA VAL A 144 3.08 12.91 16.18
C VAL A 144 1.90 11.95 16.31
N LYS A 145 2.16 10.66 16.45
CA LYS A 145 1.16 9.58 16.62
C LYS A 145 0.21 9.44 15.43
N PRO A 146 0.72 9.12 14.22
CA PRO A 146 -0.14 8.87 13.06
C PRO A 146 -1.10 7.73 13.36
N LEU A 147 -2.35 7.90 12.92
CA LEU A 147 -3.42 6.93 13.19
C LEU A 147 -3.32 5.71 12.29
N ARG A 148 -3.12 5.92 10.99
CA ARG A 148 -3.03 4.88 9.95
C ARG A 148 -2.37 5.42 8.69
N ILE A 149 -2.05 4.55 7.75
CA ILE A 149 -1.79 4.95 6.36
C ILE A 149 -3.12 5.39 5.75
N ASP A 150 -3.12 6.56 5.12
CA ASP A 150 -4.30 7.13 4.49
C ASP A 150 -4.26 6.96 2.96
N HIS A 151 -3.16 7.32 2.32
CA HIS A 151 -3.01 7.20 0.87
C HIS A 151 -1.56 7.00 0.43
N PHE A 152 -1.40 6.54 -0.80
CA PHE A 152 -0.15 6.57 -1.55
C PHE A 152 -0.22 7.63 -2.64
N ASN A 153 0.85 8.36 -2.83
CA ASN A 153 1.01 9.24 -3.98
C ASN A 153 1.91 8.55 -5.02
N LEU A 154 1.39 8.40 -6.24
CA LEU A 154 2.08 7.74 -7.34
C LEU A 154 2.27 8.72 -8.49
N PHE A 155 3.47 8.74 -9.06
CA PHE A 155 3.71 9.41 -10.32
C PHE A 155 3.37 8.48 -11.49
N SER A 156 2.59 8.98 -12.43
CA SER A 156 2.19 8.24 -13.63
C SER A 156 2.59 9.01 -14.88
N PRO A 157 3.09 8.35 -15.92
CA PRO A 157 3.35 9.00 -17.20
C PRO A 157 2.06 9.41 -17.93
N ASN A 158 0.92 8.84 -17.55
CA ASN A 158 -0.39 9.16 -18.09
C ASN A 158 -1.49 8.89 -17.06
N VAL A 159 -1.96 9.96 -16.42
CA VAL A 159 -2.96 9.87 -15.34
C VAL A 159 -4.30 9.31 -15.82
N ASP A 160 -4.74 9.67 -17.05
CA ASP A 160 -5.99 9.11 -17.60
C ASP A 160 -5.96 7.59 -17.72
N ASN A 161 -4.83 7.02 -18.13
CA ASN A 161 -4.68 5.56 -18.21
C ASN A 161 -4.59 4.93 -16.83
N SER A 162 -3.93 5.58 -15.86
CA SER A 162 -3.89 5.10 -14.48
C SER A 162 -5.28 5.08 -13.86
N ILE A 163 -6.07 6.12 -14.07
CA ILE A 163 -7.47 6.17 -13.62
C ILE A 163 -8.26 4.97 -14.18
N LYS A 164 -8.08 4.65 -15.46
CA LYS A 164 -8.77 3.48 -16.06
C LYS A 164 -8.32 2.18 -15.41
N PHE A 165 -7.01 1.96 -15.29
CA PHE A 165 -6.45 0.74 -14.72
C PHE A 165 -6.92 0.51 -13.27
N TYR A 166 -6.76 1.51 -12.40
CA TYR A 166 -7.20 1.39 -11.01
C TYR A 166 -8.73 1.39 -10.89
N GLY A 167 -9.44 2.05 -11.82
CA GLY A 167 -10.91 1.99 -11.90
C GLY A 167 -11.42 0.58 -12.20
N GLU A 168 -10.74 -0.20 -13.06
CA GLU A 168 -11.07 -1.61 -13.30
C GLU A 168 -10.95 -2.46 -12.01
N LEU A 169 -10.00 -2.12 -11.13
CA LEU A 169 -9.80 -2.76 -9.84
C LEU A 169 -10.82 -2.31 -8.76
N GLY A 170 -11.75 -1.41 -9.10
CA GLY A 170 -12.79 -0.94 -8.20
C GLY A 170 -12.49 0.38 -7.50
N PHE A 171 -11.34 1.02 -7.78
CA PHE A 171 -11.08 2.35 -7.25
C PHE A 171 -11.96 3.39 -7.94
N ARG A 172 -12.56 4.26 -7.13
CA ARG A 172 -13.43 5.34 -7.58
C ARG A 172 -12.67 6.66 -7.58
N VAL A 173 -12.75 7.45 -8.66
CA VAL A 173 -12.25 8.83 -8.65
C VAL A 173 -13.15 9.68 -7.75
N THR A 174 -12.56 10.33 -6.77
CA THR A 174 -13.25 11.27 -5.87
C THR A 174 -12.98 12.71 -6.24
N GLU A 175 -11.76 13.00 -6.67
CA GLU A 175 -11.33 14.31 -7.10
C GLU A 175 -10.32 14.16 -8.24
N TYR A 176 -10.22 15.15 -9.10
CA TYR A 176 -9.19 15.25 -10.12
C TYR A 176 -8.91 16.70 -10.49
N THR A 177 -7.75 16.91 -11.06
CA THR A 177 -7.41 18.18 -11.70
C THR A 177 -7.13 17.93 -13.18
N GLU A 178 -7.57 18.82 -14.04
CA GLU A 178 -7.35 18.68 -15.47
C GLU A 178 -6.70 19.96 -16.05
N ASP A 179 -6.03 19.75 -17.15
CA ASP A 179 -5.53 20.82 -17.98
C ASP A 179 -6.69 21.45 -18.75
N ALA A 180 -6.86 22.76 -18.63
CA ALA A 180 -8.00 23.49 -19.20
C ALA A 180 -8.00 23.53 -20.74
N GLU A 181 -6.85 23.40 -21.40
CA GLU A 181 -6.72 23.44 -22.84
C GLU A 181 -6.95 22.07 -23.46
N THR A 182 -6.41 21.00 -22.84
CA THR A 182 -6.43 19.64 -23.39
C THR A 182 -7.52 18.76 -22.79
N GLY A 183 -8.08 19.13 -21.64
CA GLY A 183 -9.03 18.31 -20.88
C GLY A 183 -8.44 17.01 -20.33
N ARG A 184 -7.10 16.87 -20.29
CA ARG A 184 -6.42 15.69 -19.73
C ARG A 184 -6.24 15.83 -18.23
N ALA A 185 -6.47 14.75 -17.49
CA ALA A 185 -6.15 14.74 -16.08
C ALA A 185 -4.64 14.76 -15.86
N TRP A 186 -4.17 15.60 -14.94
CA TRP A 186 -2.78 15.62 -14.50
C TRP A 186 -2.63 15.18 -13.03
N ALA A 187 -3.71 15.09 -12.27
CA ALA A 187 -3.77 14.41 -10.98
C ALA A 187 -5.18 13.85 -10.72
N ALA A 188 -5.26 12.76 -9.96
CA ALA A 188 -6.53 12.19 -9.53
C ALA A 188 -6.39 11.58 -8.14
N TRP A 189 -7.42 11.75 -7.31
CA TRP A 189 -7.58 11.06 -6.04
C TRP A 189 -8.59 9.94 -6.22
N MET A 190 -8.19 8.75 -5.81
CA MET A 190 -8.99 7.53 -5.98
C MET A 190 -9.19 6.83 -4.64
N HIS A 191 -10.39 6.31 -4.44
CA HIS A 191 -10.80 5.69 -3.18
C HIS A 191 -11.45 4.33 -3.42
#